data_8c1ea7157ff90d5906e6bbf38f119414
#
_entry.id   8c1ea7157ff90d5906e6bbf38f119414
#
_cell.length_a   1.000
_cell.length_b   1.000
_cell.length_c   1.000
_cell.angle_alpha   90.00
_cell.angle_beta   90.00
_cell.angle_gamma   90.00
#
_symmetry.space_group_name_H-M   'P 1'
#
loop_
_entity.id
_entity.type
_entity.pdbx_description
1 polymer ?
#
loop_
_entity_poly.entity_id
_entity_poly.type
_entity_poly.pdbx_seq_one_letter_code
_entity_poly.pdbx_strand_id
1 'polypeptide(L)'
;MSIKRKGYKILFTVVLVLAGVAVAVVMYVWEQHKEQEYQKKKEQGIIAAQLLKTDMQEVSAIIQKEGWIDLGPAKEEYGKLIYVLVKQREEEAKRLEEFMNLLPAEPLYVNTTLHLLDAVNKLTPALLDKGSSVSVIGFDYLKADGQFNKYKVRQGEAEGYIDLKYLDKTYEEAMAMQGDTSHYAIHGERGDVLGGGGAADLDYEPREKGNFENNIMPAECRTLYVSAWRVHEIDKYIELAKKSDINAFIVDIQDGTSIGYAGEVMKSYSPTSAEYACNSVEDYRAAIDKLKQEGYYVIGRITTFNDTLFVQDHPECGITDNEGKLLELSGAYWPSAFDRYAWQYKVDLALEAVDLMGFNEIQFDYVRFPDLVYEREENGTIEYHNTYGESKAQAIQRFLMYATDQLHEKEVYVAADVFGEAGYAYVTAYGQYWPAISNVVDVICAMPYPDHFAASNGWKPWEHPYQIIMEWGQKAASRQAETTSPAVARTWIQAYNAIKEPYNVYGAKEVGDQIKGLLDAGLTGGYMTWNSAASLEKYEALLPAFKATTE
;
A
#
# COMPACT_ATOMS: atom_id res chain seq x y z
N MET A 1 -9.35 -62.81 -24.71
CA MET A 1 -9.43 -62.31 -23.31
C MET A 1 -8.27 -61.36 -22.91
N SER A 2 -7.14 -61.30 -23.64
CA SER A 2 -5.96 -60.48 -23.28
C SER A 2 -6.09 -58.99 -23.66
N ILE A 3 -6.83 -58.63 -24.71
CA ILE A 3 -6.93 -57.24 -25.22
C ILE A 3 -7.85 -56.37 -24.33
N LYS A 4 -8.92 -56.95 -23.79
CA LYS A 4 -9.81 -56.24 -22.88
C LYS A 4 -9.13 -55.84 -21.55
N ARG A 5 -8.26 -56.68 -20.99
CA ARG A 5 -7.50 -56.40 -19.76
C ARG A 5 -6.46 -55.26 -19.93
N LYS A 6 -5.87 -55.08 -21.13
CA LYS A 6 -4.94 -53.98 -21.41
C LYS A 6 -5.69 -52.63 -21.53
N GLY A 7 -6.85 -52.63 -22.16
CA GLY A 7 -7.70 -51.42 -22.26
C GLY A 7 -8.19 -50.92 -20.91
N TYR A 8 -8.58 -51.84 -20.03
CA TYR A 8 -9.02 -51.46 -18.65
C TYR A 8 -7.86 -50.93 -17.78
N LYS A 9 -6.62 -51.45 -17.95
CA LYS A 9 -5.46 -50.89 -17.23
C LYS A 9 -5.11 -49.47 -17.70
N ILE A 10 -5.19 -49.23 -19.02
CA ILE A 10 -4.91 -47.91 -19.60
C ILE A 10 -5.99 -46.90 -19.17
N LEU A 11 -7.26 -47.32 -19.22
CA LEU A 11 -8.38 -46.47 -18.76
C LEU A 11 -8.28 -46.18 -17.26
N PHE A 12 -7.92 -47.17 -16.42
CA PHE A 12 -7.69 -47.03 -15.00
C PHE A 12 -6.52 -46.08 -14.67
N THR A 13 -5.41 -46.18 -15.44
CA THR A 13 -4.27 -45.26 -15.28
C THR A 13 -4.62 -43.83 -15.70
N VAL A 14 -5.37 -43.65 -16.77
CA VAL A 14 -5.85 -42.31 -17.24
C VAL A 14 -6.80 -41.71 -16.22
N VAL A 15 -7.67 -42.49 -15.62
CA VAL A 15 -8.61 -42.05 -14.62
C VAL A 15 -7.92 -41.73 -13.28
N LEU A 16 -6.93 -42.52 -12.86
CA LEU A 16 -6.10 -42.19 -11.69
C LEU A 16 -5.26 -40.93 -11.92
N VAL A 17 -4.76 -40.73 -13.13
CA VAL A 17 -4.06 -39.51 -13.51
C VAL A 17 -4.99 -38.31 -13.54
N LEU A 18 -6.20 -38.44 -14.07
CA LEU A 18 -7.20 -37.36 -14.08
C LEU A 18 -7.76 -37.06 -12.69
N ALA A 19 -7.97 -38.08 -11.85
CA ALA A 19 -8.35 -37.88 -10.45
C ALA A 19 -7.17 -37.32 -9.63
N GLY A 20 -5.95 -37.79 -9.85
CA GLY A 20 -4.72 -37.25 -9.27
C GLY A 20 -4.42 -35.83 -9.72
N VAL A 21 -4.68 -35.50 -10.98
CA VAL A 21 -4.58 -34.14 -11.52
C VAL A 21 -5.70 -33.26 -10.95
N ALA A 22 -6.91 -33.75 -10.80
CA ALA A 22 -7.99 -32.98 -10.17
C ALA A 22 -7.72 -32.73 -8.68
N VAL A 23 -7.18 -33.72 -7.96
CA VAL A 23 -6.77 -33.57 -6.54
C VAL A 23 -5.48 -32.73 -6.44
N ALA A 24 -4.51 -32.91 -7.34
CA ALA A 24 -3.31 -32.07 -7.38
C ALA A 24 -3.62 -30.62 -7.82
N VAL A 25 -4.57 -30.43 -8.73
CA VAL A 25 -5.08 -29.10 -9.09
C VAL A 25 -5.83 -28.47 -7.91
N VAL A 26 -6.64 -29.24 -7.18
CA VAL A 26 -7.29 -28.76 -5.96
C VAL A 26 -6.27 -28.51 -4.84
N MET A 27 -5.26 -29.36 -4.66
CA MET A 27 -4.21 -29.14 -3.65
C MET A 27 -3.17 -28.09 -4.09
N TYR A 28 -2.78 -28.08 -5.36
CA TYR A 28 -1.86 -27.09 -5.93
C TYR A 28 -2.48 -25.69 -5.98
N VAL A 29 -3.76 -25.63 -6.33
CA VAL A 29 -4.59 -24.41 -6.21
C VAL A 29 -4.70 -24.02 -4.74
N TRP A 30 -4.78 -24.96 -3.82
CA TRP A 30 -4.91 -24.68 -2.38
C TRP A 30 -3.59 -24.26 -1.72
N GLU A 31 -2.44 -24.77 -2.13
CA GLU A 31 -1.12 -24.45 -1.53
C GLU A 31 -0.40 -23.27 -2.20
N GLN A 32 -0.54 -23.10 -3.50
CA GLN A 32 0.15 -22.02 -4.24
C GLN A 32 -0.71 -20.75 -4.41
N HIS A 33 -2.01 -20.84 -4.17
CA HIS A 33 -2.95 -19.75 -4.45
C HIS A 33 -3.95 -19.50 -3.32
N LYS A 34 -3.54 -19.60 -2.07
CA LYS A 34 -4.44 -19.15 -0.98
C LYS A 34 -5.02 -17.78 -1.30
N GLU A 35 -4.21 -16.88 -1.79
CA GLU A 35 -4.60 -15.52 -2.14
C GLU A 35 -5.31 -15.46 -3.51
N GLN A 36 -4.75 -16.09 -4.56
CA GLN A 36 -5.43 -16.16 -5.87
C GLN A 36 -6.70 -17.02 -5.83
N GLU A 37 -6.78 -18.03 -4.98
CA GLU A 37 -8.04 -18.72 -4.71
C GLU A 37 -9.00 -17.89 -3.88
N TYR A 38 -8.49 -17.16 -2.90
CA TYR A 38 -9.29 -16.19 -2.17
C TYR A 38 -9.82 -15.12 -3.14
N GLN A 39 -9.00 -14.61 -4.01
CA GLN A 39 -9.37 -13.64 -5.02
C GLN A 39 -10.27 -14.24 -6.12
N LYS A 40 -9.96 -15.46 -6.62
CA LYS A 40 -10.86 -16.18 -7.53
C LYS A 40 -12.17 -16.60 -6.88
N LYS A 41 -12.16 -16.95 -5.59
CA LYS A 41 -13.38 -17.24 -4.81
C LYS A 41 -14.20 -15.98 -4.56
N LYS A 42 -13.55 -14.81 -4.42
CA LYS A 42 -14.24 -13.52 -4.37
C LYS A 42 -15.08 -13.26 -5.63
N GLU A 43 -14.49 -13.43 -6.80
CA GLU A 43 -15.19 -13.26 -8.10
C GLU A 43 -16.37 -14.22 -8.28
N GLN A 44 -16.25 -15.35 -7.65
CA GLN A 44 -17.12 -16.50 -7.91
C GLN A 44 -18.21 -16.67 -6.87
N GLY A 45 -18.34 -15.77 -5.88
CA GLY A 45 -19.26 -15.97 -4.76
C GLY A 45 -20.67 -16.45 -5.14
N ILE A 46 -21.27 -15.86 -6.17
CA ILE A 46 -22.59 -16.30 -6.66
C ILE A 46 -22.48 -17.22 -7.89
N ILE A 47 -21.57 -16.88 -8.80
CA ILE A 47 -21.39 -17.62 -10.07
C ILE A 47 -20.75 -18.99 -9.80
N ALA A 48 -19.83 -19.11 -8.82
CA ALA A 48 -19.21 -20.39 -8.49
C ALA A 48 -20.17 -21.36 -7.82
N ALA A 49 -21.10 -20.90 -7.00
CA ALA A 49 -22.12 -21.78 -6.43
C ALA A 49 -22.98 -22.41 -7.54
N GLN A 50 -23.25 -21.67 -8.63
CA GLN A 50 -23.98 -22.19 -9.80
C GLN A 50 -23.12 -23.05 -10.72
N LEU A 51 -21.88 -22.64 -11.04
CA LEU A 51 -20.94 -23.41 -11.88
C LEU A 51 -20.50 -24.70 -11.20
N LEU A 52 -20.21 -24.68 -9.88
CA LEU A 52 -19.85 -25.86 -9.12
C LEU A 52 -21.03 -26.85 -8.99
N LYS A 53 -22.27 -26.36 -8.95
CA LYS A 53 -23.46 -27.21 -9.01
C LYS A 53 -23.58 -27.90 -10.38
N THR A 54 -23.20 -27.19 -11.46
CA THR A 54 -23.18 -27.70 -12.83
C THR A 54 -22.01 -28.68 -13.04
N ASP A 55 -20.80 -28.35 -12.63
CA ASP A 55 -19.62 -29.23 -12.75
C ASP A 55 -19.76 -30.50 -11.93
N MET A 56 -20.36 -30.43 -10.75
CA MET A 56 -20.62 -31.61 -9.92
C MET A 56 -21.77 -32.47 -10.46
N GLN A 57 -22.74 -31.86 -11.13
CA GLN A 57 -23.78 -32.61 -11.85
C GLN A 57 -23.20 -33.31 -13.08
N GLU A 58 -22.30 -32.66 -13.80
CA GLU A 58 -21.56 -33.24 -14.93
C GLU A 58 -20.64 -34.39 -14.48
N VAL A 59 -19.86 -34.19 -13.42
CA VAL A 59 -19.01 -35.25 -12.82
C VAL A 59 -19.85 -36.39 -12.30
N SER A 60 -20.98 -36.13 -11.65
CA SER A 60 -21.91 -37.17 -11.20
C SER A 60 -22.56 -37.91 -12.38
N ALA A 61 -22.92 -37.20 -13.44
CA ALA A 61 -23.46 -37.80 -14.67
C ALA A 61 -22.43 -38.66 -15.41
N ILE A 62 -21.16 -38.23 -15.45
CA ILE A 62 -20.04 -39.01 -16.01
C ILE A 62 -19.81 -40.27 -15.20
N ILE A 63 -19.79 -40.16 -13.86
CA ILE A 63 -19.64 -41.31 -12.96
C ILE A 63 -20.79 -42.31 -13.13
N GLN A 64 -22.02 -41.83 -13.26
CA GLN A 64 -23.18 -42.70 -13.50
C GLN A 64 -23.16 -43.33 -14.88
N LYS A 65 -22.73 -42.62 -15.91
CA LYS A 65 -22.72 -43.08 -17.30
C LYS A 65 -21.61 -44.07 -17.62
N GLU A 66 -20.44 -43.91 -17.02
CA GLU A 66 -19.24 -44.69 -17.29
C GLU A 66 -19.12 -45.98 -16.42
N GLY A 67 -20.10 -46.22 -15.53
CA GLY A 67 -20.16 -47.46 -14.73
C GLY A 67 -18.98 -47.66 -13.77
N TRP A 68 -18.51 -46.60 -13.13
CA TRP A 68 -17.39 -46.61 -12.19
C TRP A 68 -17.71 -47.34 -10.86
N ILE A 69 -18.55 -48.30 -10.97
CA ILE A 69 -19.16 -48.99 -9.82
C ILE A 69 -18.18 -49.96 -9.17
N ASP A 70 -16.99 -50.24 -9.78
CA ASP A 70 -16.14 -51.33 -9.32
C ASP A 70 -14.67 -50.91 -9.04
N LEU A 71 -14.48 -49.86 -8.24
CA LEU A 71 -13.15 -49.38 -7.82
C LEU A 71 -12.59 -50.04 -6.54
N GLY A 72 -13.26 -51.03 -5.98
CA GLY A 72 -12.81 -51.74 -4.77
C GLY A 72 -12.70 -50.81 -3.53
N PRO A 73 -11.78 -51.10 -2.59
CA PRO A 73 -11.62 -50.32 -1.35
C PRO A 73 -11.34 -48.81 -1.58
N ALA A 74 -10.62 -48.46 -2.64
CA ALA A 74 -10.34 -47.07 -3.00
C ALA A 74 -11.61 -46.27 -3.31
N LYS A 75 -12.67 -46.93 -3.82
CA LYS A 75 -13.96 -46.33 -4.11
C LYS A 75 -14.65 -45.76 -2.87
N GLU A 76 -14.56 -46.47 -1.78
CA GLU A 76 -15.21 -46.05 -0.53
C GLU A 76 -14.56 -44.80 0.06
N GLU A 77 -13.25 -44.72 -0.04
CA GLU A 77 -12.46 -43.58 0.46
C GLU A 77 -12.64 -42.33 -0.41
N TYR A 78 -12.58 -42.48 -1.73
CA TYR A 78 -12.87 -41.38 -2.68
C TYR A 78 -14.35 -40.98 -2.65
N GLY A 79 -15.25 -41.93 -2.52
CA GLY A 79 -16.68 -41.64 -2.38
C GLY A 79 -16.99 -40.85 -1.11
N LYS A 80 -16.34 -41.16 0.00
CA LYS A 80 -16.46 -40.38 1.25
C LYS A 80 -15.88 -38.97 1.11
N LEU A 81 -14.72 -38.83 0.47
CA LEU A 81 -14.10 -37.52 0.24
C LEU A 81 -14.98 -36.64 -0.67
N ILE A 82 -15.44 -37.20 -1.79
CA ILE A 82 -16.35 -36.49 -2.71
C ILE A 82 -17.66 -36.11 -1.98
N TYR A 83 -18.22 -37.02 -1.21
CA TYR A 83 -19.44 -36.75 -0.43
C TYR A 83 -19.26 -35.62 0.58
N VAL A 84 -18.14 -35.60 1.31
CA VAL A 84 -17.81 -34.53 2.26
C VAL A 84 -17.66 -33.19 1.54
N LEU A 85 -16.94 -33.17 0.41
CA LEU A 85 -16.78 -31.95 -0.40
C LEU A 85 -18.11 -31.43 -0.97
N VAL A 86 -18.97 -32.33 -1.44
CA VAL A 86 -20.32 -31.98 -1.92
C VAL A 86 -21.17 -31.41 -0.80
N LYS A 87 -21.16 -32.06 0.37
CA LYS A 87 -21.92 -31.58 1.55
C LYS A 87 -21.44 -30.20 2.03
N GLN A 88 -20.13 -29.99 2.14
CA GLN A 88 -19.59 -28.70 2.50
C GLN A 88 -20.02 -27.60 1.51
N ARG A 89 -20.02 -27.90 0.21
CA ARG A 89 -20.46 -26.95 -0.83
C ARG A 89 -21.96 -26.69 -0.84
N GLU A 90 -22.78 -27.73 -0.56
CA GLU A 90 -24.23 -27.54 -0.38
C GLU A 90 -24.53 -26.63 0.82
N GLU A 91 -23.80 -26.79 1.90
CA GLU A 91 -23.91 -25.95 3.09
C GLU A 91 -23.42 -24.51 2.83
N GLU A 92 -22.30 -24.35 2.10
CA GLU A 92 -21.80 -23.04 1.66
C GLU A 92 -22.80 -22.35 0.72
N ALA A 93 -23.35 -23.07 -0.26
CA ALA A 93 -24.35 -22.54 -1.18
C ALA A 93 -25.63 -22.11 -0.46
N LYS A 94 -26.07 -22.90 0.52
CA LYS A 94 -27.24 -22.56 1.33
C LYS A 94 -26.99 -21.32 2.19
N ARG A 95 -25.82 -21.24 2.83
CA ARG A 95 -25.41 -20.03 3.57
C ARG A 95 -25.39 -18.82 2.66
N LEU A 96 -24.83 -18.95 1.46
CA LEU A 96 -24.77 -17.88 0.48
C LEU A 96 -26.18 -17.39 0.09
N GLU A 97 -27.11 -18.32 -0.15
CA GLU A 97 -28.52 -18.01 -0.46
C GLU A 97 -29.21 -17.31 0.73
N GLU A 98 -28.99 -17.77 1.95
CA GLU A 98 -29.49 -17.12 3.16
C GLU A 98 -28.96 -15.68 3.29
N PHE A 99 -27.65 -15.45 3.06
CA PHE A 99 -27.06 -14.12 3.10
C PHE A 99 -27.53 -13.21 1.97
N MET A 100 -27.74 -13.76 0.76
CA MET A 100 -28.29 -12.98 -0.36
C MET A 100 -29.67 -12.41 -0.05
N ASN A 101 -30.46 -13.13 0.74
CA ASN A 101 -31.78 -12.67 1.20
C ASN A 101 -31.69 -11.58 2.30
N LEU A 102 -30.50 -11.36 2.87
CA LEU A 102 -30.25 -10.33 3.88
C LEU A 102 -29.64 -9.04 3.27
N LEU A 103 -29.36 -9.02 1.96
CA LEU A 103 -28.82 -7.82 1.31
C LEU A 103 -29.81 -6.65 1.43
N PRO A 104 -29.31 -5.42 1.59
CA PRO A 104 -30.14 -4.23 1.61
C PRO A 104 -31.01 -4.15 0.35
N ALA A 105 -32.32 -4.03 0.50
CA ALA A 105 -33.25 -3.84 -0.61
C ALA A 105 -33.24 -2.39 -1.11
N GLU A 106 -32.95 -1.44 -0.22
CA GLU A 106 -32.86 -0.03 -0.53
C GLU A 106 -31.42 0.32 -0.97
N PRO A 107 -31.24 1.28 -1.86
CA PRO A 107 -29.93 1.78 -2.24
C PRO A 107 -29.13 2.29 -1.03
N LEU A 108 -27.80 2.13 -1.08
CA LEU A 108 -26.88 2.76 -0.16
C LEU A 108 -26.16 3.94 -0.85
N TYR A 109 -25.52 4.79 -0.07
CA TYR A 109 -24.87 6.01 -0.54
C TYR A 109 -23.39 6.00 -0.20
N VAL A 110 -22.55 6.35 -1.18
CA VAL A 110 -21.11 6.39 -1.04
C VAL A 110 -20.69 7.61 -0.22
N ASN A 111 -19.95 7.43 0.86
CA ASN A 111 -19.53 8.54 1.74
C ASN A 111 -18.16 9.13 1.37
N THR A 112 -17.50 8.57 0.38
CA THR A 112 -16.15 8.96 -0.06
C THR A 112 -16.01 8.74 -1.55
N THR A 113 -15.41 9.67 -2.30
CA THR A 113 -15.12 9.46 -3.73
C THR A 113 -14.02 8.42 -3.90
N LEU A 114 -14.32 7.28 -4.53
CA LEU A 114 -13.39 6.16 -4.71
C LEU A 114 -13.73 5.31 -5.95
N HIS A 115 -12.75 4.52 -6.39
CA HIS A 115 -12.97 3.54 -7.44
C HIS A 115 -13.65 2.28 -6.90
N LEU A 116 -14.56 1.72 -7.71
CA LEU A 116 -14.97 0.34 -7.51
C LEU A 116 -13.79 -0.60 -7.79
N LEU A 117 -13.74 -1.68 -7.04
CA LEU A 117 -12.75 -2.73 -7.25
C LEU A 117 -13.36 -3.90 -8.04
N ASP A 118 -12.52 -4.61 -8.78
CA ASP A 118 -12.90 -5.91 -9.31
C ASP A 118 -12.83 -7.01 -8.22
N ALA A 119 -13.08 -8.23 -8.60
CA ALA A 119 -13.11 -9.35 -7.66
C ALA A 119 -11.74 -9.76 -7.10
N VAL A 120 -10.65 -9.24 -7.67
CA VAL A 120 -9.29 -9.45 -7.19
C VAL A 120 -8.67 -8.17 -6.60
N ASN A 121 -9.55 -7.23 -6.19
CA ASN A 121 -9.19 -5.95 -5.58
C ASN A 121 -8.39 -4.99 -6.51
N LYS A 122 -8.47 -5.17 -7.82
CA LYS A 122 -7.91 -4.23 -8.78
C LYS A 122 -8.86 -3.07 -9.02
N LEU A 123 -8.30 -1.90 -9.29
CA LEU A 123 -9.09 -0.72 -9.63
C LEU A 123 -9.86 -0.93 -10.93
N THR A 124 -11.16 -0.68 -10.91
CA THR A 124 -11.94 -0.56 -12.14
C THR A 124 -11.93 0.89 -12.64
N PRO A 125 -12.28 1.15 -13.91
CA PRO A 125 -12.45 2.52 -14.40
C PRO A 125 -13.56 3.31 -13.71
N ALA A 126 -14.47 2.64 -12.99
CA ALA A 126 -15.63 3.27 -12.36
C ALA A 126 -15.21 4.02 -11.09
N LEU A 127 -15.16 5.35 -11.18
CA LEU A 127 -15.02 6.26 -10.04
C LEU A 127 -16.42 6.67 -9.58
N LEU A 128 -16.74 6.41 -8.33
CA LEU A 128 -17.98 6.84 -7.68
C LEU A 128 -17.72 8.10 -6.87
N ASP A 129 -18.50 9.13 -7.09
CA ASP A 129 -18.42 10.33 -6.28
C ASP A 129 -19.13 10.17 -4.93
N LYS A 130 -18.65 10.88 -3.91
CA LYS A 130 -19.33 11.01 -2.62
C LYS A 130 -20.80 11.42 -2.84
N GLY A 131 -21.72 10.75 -2.16
CA GLY A 131 -23.17 10.92 -2.33
C GLY A 131 -23.78 10.07 -3.44
N SER A 132 -22.99 9.36 -4.24
CA SER A 132 -23.51 8.44 -5.25
C SER A 132 -24.37 7.36 -4.62
N SER A 133 -25.55 7.11 -5.24
CA SER A 133 -26.44 6.01 -4.85
C SER A 133 -26.06 4.73 -5.57
N VAL A 134 -25.94 3.62 -4.85
CA VAL A 134 -25.59 2.30 -5.37
C VAL A 134 -26.59 1.25 -4.93
N SER A 135 -26.92 0.32 -5.82
CA SER A 135 -27.71 -0.86 -5.49
C SER A 135 -26.80 -2.02 -5.09
N VAL A 136 -27.05 -2.64 -3.94
CA VAL A 136 -26.29 -3.82 -3.51
C VAL A 136 -26.82 -5.05 -4.26
N ILE A 137 -25.91 -5.75 -4.96
CA ILE A 137 -26.24 -6.92 -5.78
C ILE A 137 -25.52 -8.20 -5.33
N GLY A 138 -24.69 -8.10 -4.31
CA GLY A 138 -23.93 -9.21 -3.76
C GLY A 138 -22.94 -8.76 -2.70
N PHE A 139 -21.98 -9.60 -2.39
CA PHE A 139 -20.90 -9.36 -1.44
C PHE A 139 -19.63 -10.12 -1.87
N ASP A 140 -18.51 -9.84 -1.23
CA ASP A 140 -17.27 -10.57 -1.41
C ASP A 140 -17.30 -11.96 -0.70
N TYR A 141 -16.16 -12.61 -0.60
CA TYR A 141 -16.07 -13.93 0.00
C TYR A 141 -16.63 -13.96 1.45
N LEU A 142 -17.55 -14.91 1.69
CA LEU A 142 -18.13 -15.15 3.00
C LEU A 142 -17.13 -15.93 3.86
N LYS A 143 -16.60 -15.31 4.91
CA LYS A 143 -15.74 -15.97 5.90
C LYS A 143 -16.48 -17.09 6.63
N ALA A 144 -15.74 -18.01 7.27
CA ALA A 144 -16.32 -19.15 7.99
C ALA A 144 -17.31 -18.75 9.10
N ASP A 145 -17.13 -17.57 9.70
CA ASP A 145 -18.03 -16.98 10.70
C ASP A 145 -19.23 -16.25 10.09
N GLY A 146 -19.32 -16.18 8.77
CA GLY A 146 -20.39 -15.49 8.06
C GLY A 146 -20.13 -14.01 7.81
N GLN A 147 -18.95 -13.49 8.15
CA GLN A 147 -18.61 -12.10 7.90
C GLN A 147 -18.09 -11.89 6.46
N PHE A 148 -18.29 -10.69 5.95
CA PHE A 148 -17.76 -10.21 4.67
C PHE A 148 -17.36 -8.75 4.82
N ASN A 149 -16.45 -8.28 3.96
CA ASN A 149 -15.89 -6.92 4.07
C ASN A 149 -16.47 -5.97 3.03
N LYS A 150 -16.90 -6.49 1.88
CA LYS A 150 -17.31 -5.68 0.73
C LYS A 150 -18.67 -6.10 0.21
N TYR A 151 -19.46 -5.12 -0.20
CA TYR A 151 -20.61 -5.36 -1.06
C TYR A 151 -20.18 -5.33 -2.53
N LYS A 152 -20.79 -6.22 -3.34
CA LYS A 152 -20.85 -6.03 -4.77
C LYS A 152 -22.00 -5.07 -5.07
N VAL A 153 -21.71 -3.98 -5.73
CA VAL A 153 -22.68 -2.92 -6.01
C VAL A 153 -22.79 -2.62 -7.49
N ARG A 154 -23.90 -1.96 -7.86
CA ARG A 154 -24.17 -1.48 -9.21
C ARG A 154 -24.57 -0.02 -9.17
N GLN A 155 -23.97 0.79 -10.06
CA GLN A 155 -24.41 2.14 -10.40
C GLN A 155 -24.47 2.27 -11.93
N GLY A 156 -25.67 2.40 -12.48
CA GLY A 156 -25.86 2.39 -13.94
C GLY A 156 -25.34 1.09 -14.57
N GLU A 157 -24.38 1.21 -15.47
CA GLU A 157 -23.72 0.08 -16.14
C GLU A 157 -22.48 -0.43 -15.34
N ALA A 158 -21.99 0.36 -14.38
CA ALA A 158 -20.80 0.00 -13.62
C ALA A 158 -21.15 -0.99 -12.49
N GLU A 159 -20.36 -2.04 -12.37
CA GLU A 159 -20.40 -3.01 -11.28
C GLU A 159 -19.00 -3.20 -10.67
N GLY A 160 -18.94 -3.44 -9.36
CA GLY A 160 -17.72 -3.76 -8.68
C GLY A 160 -17.92 -3.89 -7.17
N TYR A 161 -16.82 -3.98 -6.45
CA TYR A 161 -16.82 -4.17 -5.01
C TYR A 161 -16.45 -2.88 -4.31
N ILE A 162 -17.09 -2.64 -3.17
CA ILE A 162 -16.84 -1.51 -2.29
C ILE A 162 -16.88 -1.97 -0.83
N ASP A 163 -15.94 -1.50 -0.02
CA ASP A 163 -15.90 -1.81 1.41
C ASP A 163 -17.12 -1.21 2.12
N LEU A 164 -17.67 -1.95 3.09
CA LEU A 164 -18.87 -1.55 3.84
C LEU A 164 -18.70 -0.20 4.54
N LYS A 165 -17.48 0.13 4.97
CA LYS A 165 -17.16 1.40 5.65
C LYS A 165 -17.37 2.63 4.78
N TYR A 166 -17.46 2.46 3.46
CA TYR A 166 -17.70 3.53 2.49
C TYR A 166 -19.16 3.72 2.10
N LEU A 167 -20.08 3.06 2.82
CA LEU A 167 -21.51 3.06 2.49
C LEU A 167 -22.36 3.45 3.68
N ASP A 168 -23.21 4.45 3.48
CA ASP A 168 -24.21 4.90 4.43
C ASP A 168 -25.63 4.61 3.93
N LYS A 169 -26.60 4.63 4.85
CA LYS A 169 -28.01 4.32 4.55
C LYS A 169 -28.75 5.47 3.89
N THR A 170 -28.32 6.70 4.15
CA THR A 170 -28.97 7.90 3.62
C THR A 170 -27.96 8.81 2.94
N TYR A 171 -28.45 9.62 1.99
CA TYR A 171 -27.64 10.64 1.33
C TYR A 171 -27.08 11.66 2.32
N GLU A 172 -27.88 12.04 3.31
CA GLU A 172 -27.52 13.02 4.34
C GLU A 172 -26.37 12.50 5.21
N GLU A 173 -26.38 11.22 5.59
CA GLU A 173 -25.29 10.59 6.32
C GLU A 173 -24.00 10.57 5.46
N ALA A 174 -24.09 10.13 4.22
CA ALA A 174 -22.95 10.05 3.32
C ALA A 174 -22.32 11.42 3.01
N MET A 175 -23.14 12.48 2.97
CA MET A 175 -22.68 13.85 2.71
C MET A 175 -22.28 14.61 3.97
N ALA A 176 -22.52 14.05 5.16
CA ALA A 176 -22.14 14.70 6.41
C ALA A 176 -20.63 14.96 6.45
N MET A 177 -20.26 16.15 6.90
CA MET A 177 -18.86 16.49 7.18
C MET A 177 -18.58 16.28 8.66
N GLN A 178 -17.49 15.61 8.94
CA GLN A 178 -17.07 15.30 10.31
C GLN A 178 -16.13 16.40 10.85
N GLY A 179 -16.36 16.80 12.12
CA GLY A 179 -15.52 17.77 12.82
C GLY A 179 -15.62 19.22 12.32
N ASP A 180 -14.69 20.08 12.77
CA ASP A 180 -14.57 21.47 12.32
C ASP A 180 -13.72 21.55 11.05
N THR A 181 -14.37 21.83 9.94
CA THR A 181 -13.74 21.92 8.62
C THR A 181 -13.52 23.37 8.17
N SER A 182 -13.79 24.37 9.02
CA SER A 182 -13.70 25.78 8.65
C SER A 182 -12.30 26.20 8.18
N HIS A 183 -11.24 25.59 8.73
CA HIS A 183 -9.87 25.87 8.34
C HIS A 183 -9.52 25.35 6.93
N TYR A 184 -10.22 24.35 6.41
CA TYR A 184 -9.94 23.80 5.07
C TYR A 184 -10.20 24.79 3.95
N ALA A 185 -11.21 25.65 4.07
CA ALA A 185 -11.48 26.69 3.08
C ALA A 185 -10.31 27.69 2.98
N ILE A 186 -9.76 28.10 4.13
CA ILE A 186 -8.63 29.05 4.20
C ILE A 186 -7.36 28.44 3.61
N HIS A 187 -7.08 27.18 3.93
CA HIS A 187 -5.93 26.45 3.40
C HIS A 187 -6.04 26.20 1.89
N GLY A 188 -7.28 26.04 1.39
CA GLY A 188 -7.58 25.79 -0.01
C GLY A 188 -7.18 26.92 -0.94
N GLU A 189 -7.43 28.18 -0.56
CA GLU A 189 -7.13 29.35 -1.40
C GLU A 189 -5.68 29.39 -1.88
N ARG A 190 -4.72 29.08 -1.00
CA ARG A 190 -3.31 29.02 -1.38
C ARG A 190 -2.97 27.79 -2.22
N GLY A 191 -3.57 26.65 -1.92
CA GLY A 191 -3.39 25.41 -2.69
C GLY A 191 -3.85 25.55 -4.12
N ASP A 192 -4.98 26.22 -4.37
CA ASP A 192 -5.48 26.50 -5.71
C ASP A 192 -4.51 27.39 -6.51
N VAL A 193 -3.97 28.43 -5.89
CA VAL A 193 -2.98 29.32 -6.51
C VAL A 193 -1.68 28.57 -6.88
N LEU A 194 -1.27 27.60 -6.05
CA LEU A 194 -0.08 26.78 -6.29
C LEU A 194 -0.33 25.57 -7.21
N GLY A 195 -1.58 25.35 -7.64
CA GLY A 195 -1.95 24.25 -8.52
C GLY A 195 -2.06 22.87 -7.85
N GLY A 196 -2.01 22.79 -6.52
CA GLY A 196 -2.19 21.54 -5.77
C GLY A 196 -3.64 21.11 -5.59
N GLY A 197 -4.56 22.07 -5.65
CA GLY A 197 -5.99 21.88 -5.43
C GLY A 197 -6.49 22.45 -4.11
N GLY A 198 -7.82 22.49 -3.93
CA GLY A 198 -8.48 23.00 -2.74
C GLY A 198 -8.47 21.99 -1.59
N ALA A 199 -8.15 22.44 -0.39
CA ALA A 199 -8.21 21.58 0.80
C ALA A 199 -9.65 21.17 1.12
N ALA A 200 -10.64 22.03 0.83
CA ALA A 200 -12.06 21.76 1.09
C ALA A 200 -12.65 20.63 0.22
N ASP A 201 -11.99 20.30 -0.89
CA ASP A 201 -12.44 19.28 -1.84
C ASP A 201 -11.88 17.87 -1.53
N LEU A 202 -11.15 17.73 -0.41
CA LEU A 202 -10.55 16.47 0.02
C LEU A 202 -11.47 15.71 0.98
N ASP A 203 -11.18 14.45 1.19
CA ASP A 203 -11.92 13.58 2.08
C ASP A 203 -11.39 13.68 3.52
N TYR A 204 -12.30 13.89 4.48
CA TYR A 204 -11.99 13.95 5.91
C TYR A 204 -12.89 13.03 6.73
N GLU A 205 -13.55 12.07 6.08
CA GLU A 205 -14.30 11.03 6.78
C GLU A 205 -13.39 10.31 7.78
N PRO A 206 -13.80 10.13 9.04
CA PRO A 206 -12.98 9.46 10.05
C PRO A 206 -12.56 8.07 9.60
N ARG A 207 -11.26 7.74 9.74
CA ARG A 207 -10.71 6.45 9.34
C ARG A 207 -10.09 5.74 10.53
N GLU A 208 -10.45 4.49 10.70
CA GLU A 208 -9.83 3.64 11.70
C GLU A 208 -8.37 3.37 11.32
N LYS A 209 -7.47 3.56 12.28
CA LYS A 209 -6.05 3.25 12.12
C LYS A 209 -5.79 1.77 12.34
N GLY A 210 -4.73 1.25 11.74
CA GLY A 210 -4.29 -0.12 11.93
C GLY A 210 -4.10 -0.42 13.43
N ASN A 211 -4.67 -1.54 13.89
CA ASN A 211 -4.49 -2.08 15.23
C ASN A 211 -4.52 -3.60 15.13
N PHE A 212 -3.37 -4.19 14.87
CA PHE A 212 -3.25 -5.59 14.49
C PHE A 212 -2.68 -6.41 15.65
N GLU A 213 -3.34 -7.50 16.01
CA GLU A 213 -2.95 -8.35 17.14
C GLU A 213 -1.53 -8.92 17.00
N ASN A 214 -1.17 -9.32 15.76
CA ASN A 214 0.10 -9.98 15.48
C ASN A 214 1.16 -9.05 14.86
N ASN A 215 0.85 -7.77 14.72
CA ASN A 215 1.74 -6.77 14.15
C ASN A 215 1.61 -5.45 14.94
N ILE A 216 2.40 -5.32 15.99
CA ILE A 216 2.33 -4.19 16.92
C ILE A 216 3.37 -3.15 16.54
N MET A 217 2.89 -1.96 16.17
CA MET A 217 3.76 -0.81 15.91
C MET A 217 4.30 -0.23 17.23
N PRO A 218 5.63 0.01 17.36
CA PRO A 218 6.17 0.68 18.52
C PRO A 218 5.59 2.10 18.70
N ALA A 219 5.23 2.49 19.91
CA ALA A 219 4.71 3.82 20.20
C ALA A 219 5.70 4.93 19.83
N GLU A 220 6.99 4.67 20.01
CA GLU A 220 8.10 5.49 19.53
C GLU A 220 9.02 4.63 18.67
N CYS A 221 9.07 4.92 17.37
CA CYS A 221 9.84 4.16 16.40
C CYS A 221 11.14 4.89 16.07
N ARG A 222 12.28 4.38 16.55
CA ARG A 222 13.62 4.93 16.32
C ARG A 222 14.31 4.10 15.27
N THR A 223 14.42 4.65 14.06
CA THR A 223 14.64 3.84 12.86
C THR A 223 15.97 4.17 12.19
N LEU A 224 16.75 3.13 11.84
CA LEU A 224 17.87 3.23 10.92
C LEU A 224 17.44 2.93 9.49
N TYR A 225 17.90 3.76 8.56
CA TYR A 225 17.71 3.53 7.12
C TYR A 225 18.83 2.62 6.58
N VAL A 226 18.42 1.64 5.76
CA VAL A 226 19.29 0.71 5.03
C VAL A 226 18.88 0.69 3.56
N SER A 227 19.76 1.13 2.67
CA SER A 227 19.50 1.05 1.23
C SER A 227 19.56 -0.39 0.71
N ALA A 228 18.89 -0.66 -0.40
CA ALA A 228 18.90 -1.99 -1.03
C ALA A 228 20.32 -2.54 -1.27
N TRP A 229 21.27 -1.67 -1.63
CA TRP A 229 22.69 -2.01 -1.83
C TRP A 229 23.41 -2.50 -0.58
N ARG A 230 22.90 -2.15 0.61
CA ARG A 230 23.52 -2.47 1.89
C ARG A 230 22.90 -3.67 2.60
N VAL A 231 21.86 -4.26 2.05
CA VAL A 231 21.15 -5.38 2.68
C VAL A 231 22.09 -6.55 3.00
N HIS A 232 23.07 -6.82 2.16
CA HIS A 232 24.07 -7.87 2.39
C HIS A 232 24.98 -7.62 3.63
N GLU A 233 24.98 -6.41 4.17
CA GLU A 233 25.71 -6.02 5.38
C GLU A 233 24.83 -5.96 6.64
N ILE A 234 23.62 -6.51 6.61
CA ILE A 234 22.59 -6.32 7.65
C ILE A 234 23.08 -6.64 9.06
N ASP A 235 24.01 -7.59 9.22
CA ASP A 235 24.61 -7.94 10.50
C ASP A 235 25.33 -6.77 11.16
N LYS A 236 26.01 -5.95 10.36
CA LYS A 236 26.74 -4.78 10.88
C LYS A 236 25.76 -3.71 11.39
N TYR A 237 24.61 -3.56 10.71
CA TYR A 237 23.56 -2.63 11.18
C TYR A 237 22.89 -3.13 12.46
N ILE A 238 22.67 -4.44 12.59
CA ILE A 238 22.16 -5.06 13.81
C ILE A 238 23.12 -4.81 14.98
N GLU A 239 24.44 -5.07 14.78
CA GLU A 239 25.45 -4.83 15.81
C GLU A 239 25.59 -3.36 16.19
N LEU A 240 25.33 -2.44 15.28
CA LEU A 240 25.28 -1.02 15.54
C LEU A 240 24.02 -0.66 16.35
N ALA A 241 22.85 -1.17 15.94
CA ALA A 241 21.60 -0.92 16.63
C ALA A 241 21.61 -1.44 18.07
N LYS A 242 22.22 -2.59 18.34
CA LYS A 242 22.41 -3.14 19.69
C LYS A 242 23.21 -2.23 20.64
N LYS A 243 23.96 -1.24 20.12
CA LYS A 243 24.71 -0.26 20.90
C LYS A 243 23.91 1.02 21.21
N SER A 244 22.65 1.08 20.81
CA SER A 244 21.76 2.26 20.86
C SER A 244 20.34 1.84 21.24
N ASP A 245 19.41 2.80 21.25
CA ASP A 245 17.99 2.57 21.47
C ASP A 245 17.18 2.46 20.17
N ILE A 246 17.86 2.18 19.05
CA ILE A 246 17.22 1.87 17.77
C ILE A 246 16.38 0.60 17.94
N ASN A 247 15.12 0.66 17.54
CA ASN A 247 14.15 -0.45 17.64
C ASN A 247 13.49 -0.80 16.32
N ALA A 248 13.87 -0.12 15.23
CA ALA A 248 13.31 -0.35 13.91
C ALA A 248 14.33 -0.15 12.80
N PHE A 249 14.03 -0.76 11.65
CA PHE A 249 14.77 -0.56 10.40
C PHE A 249 13.81 -0.22 9.27
N ILE A 250 14.23 0.71 8.41
CA ILE A 250 13.59 0.94 7.13
C ILE A 250 14.53 0.48 6.03
N VAL A 251 14.03 -0.38 5.15
CA VAL A 251 14.82 -1.04 4.09
C VAL A 251 14.18 -0.78 2.74
N ASP A 252 14.96 -0.31 1.77
CA ASP A 252 14.44 -0.06 0.43
C ASP A 252 14.02 -1.35 -0.27
N ILE A 253 12.77 -1.41 -0.68
CA ILE A 253 12.28 -2.36 -1.69
C ILE A 253 12.63 -1.79 -3.07
N GLN A 254 12.38 -0.49 -3.27
CA GLN A 254 12.68 0.24 -4.50
C GLN A 254 13.04 1.69 -4.22
N ASP A 255 14.19 2.15 -4.72
CA ASP A 255 14.60 3.55 -4.75
C ASP A 255 15.39 3.87 -6.02
N GLY A 256 14.72 4.39 -7.05
CA GLY A 256 15.33 4.63 -8.37
C GLY A 256 15.91 3.34 -8.96
N THR A 257 17.23 3.30 -9.16
CA THR A 257 17.97 2.10 -9.62
C THR A 257 18.46 1.21 -8.47
N SER A 258 18.17 1.55 -7.23
CA SER A 258 18.46 0.73 -6.04
C SER A 258 17.25 -0.17 -5.77
N ILE A 259 17.24 -1.34 -6.38
CA ILE A 259 16.14 -2.31 -6.28
C ILE A 259 16.54 -3.40 -5.29
N GLY A 260 15.70 -3.65 -4.28
CA GLY A 260 15.95 -4.64 -3.23
C GLY A 260 16.07 -6.04 -3.80
N TYR A 261 15.05 -6.45 -4.54
CA TYR A 261 14.96 -7.77 -5.18
C TYR A 261 13.98 -7.72 -6.36
N ALA A 262 14.03 -8.69 -7.26
CA ALA A 262 13.10 -8.82 -8.38
C ALA A 262 12.07 -9.92 -8.10
N GLY A 263 10.89 -9.54 -7.58
CA GLY A 263 9.72 -10.41 -7.46
C GLY A 263 8.96 -10.57 -8.79
N GLU A 264 7.90 -11.36 -8.80
CA GLU A 264 7.11 -11.61 -10.01
C GLU A 264 6.28 -10.38 -10.41
N VAL A 265 5.82 -9.59 -9.44
CA VAL A 265 5.12 -8.33 -9.71
C VAL A 265 6.05 -7.36 -10.44
N MET A 266 7.25 -7.14 -9.91
CA MET A 266 8.22 -6.25 -10.56
C MET A 266 8.58 -6.72 -11.98
N LYS A 267 8.84 -8.01 -12.16
CA LYS A 267 9.13 -8.59 -13.49
C LYS A 267 7.97 -8.41 -14.48
N SER A 268 6.74 -8.43 -13.99
CA SER A 268 5.54 -8.28 -14.82
C SER A 268 5.26 -6.83 -15.20
N TYR A 269 5.39 -5.89 -14.23
CA TYR A 269 5.07 -4.48 -14.44
C TYR A 269 6.26 -3.68 -14.95
N SER A 270 7.47 -3.95 -14.46
CA SER A 270 8.67 -3.20 -14.81
C SER A 270 9.87 -4.15 -14.93
N PRO A 271 9.95 -4.91 -16.04
CA PRO A 271 11.07 -5.81 -16.30
C PRO A 271 12.41 -5.08 -16.29
N THR A 272 12.47 -3.82 -16.73
CA THR A 272 13.68 -3.01 -16.64
C THR A 272 14.10 -2.79 -15.18
N SER A 273 13.17 -2.50 -14.26
CA SER A 273 13.49 -2.42 -12.82
C SER A 273 14.05 -3.74 -12.27
N ALA A 274 13.51 -4.87 -12.73
CA ALA A 274 13.94 -6.19 -12.26
C ALA A 274 15.41 -6.49 -12.61
N GLU A 275 15.95 -5.92 -13.69
CA GLU A 275 17.36 -6.06 -14.06
C GLU A 275 18.32 -5.35 -13.09
N TYR A 276 17.85 -4.37 -12.33
CA TYR A 276 18.62 -3.63 -11.34
C TYR A 276 18.58 -4.23 -9.94
N ALA A 277 17.96 -5.40 -9.74
CA ALA A 277 17.88 -6.03 -8.43
C ALA A 277 19.27 -6.27 -7.82
N CYS A 278 19.47 -5.77 -6.61
CA CYS A 278 20.75 -5.81 -5.90
C CYS A 278 20.97 -7.16 -5.18
N ASN A 279 19.88 -7.88 -4.86
CA ASN A 279 19.90 -9.12 -4.11
C ASN A 279 18.98 -10.16 -4.77
N SER A 280 19.22 -11.44 -4.49
CA SER A 280 18.20 -12.46 -4.74
C SER A 280 17.01 -12.28 -3.80
N VAL A 281 15.87 -12.87 -4.14
CA VAL A 281 14.68 -12.89 -3.26
C VAL A 281 15.01 -13.56 -1.93
N GLU A 282 15.77 -14.64 -1.98
CA GLU A 282 16.18 -15.44 -0.82
C GLU A 282 17.13 -14.67 0.10
N ASP A 283 18.15 -13.98 -0.43
CA ASP A 283 19.11 -13.21 0.37
C ASP A 283 18.44 -12.01 1.01
N TYR A 284 17.58 -11.32 0.24
CA TYR A 284 16.85 -10.18 0.77
C TYR A 284 15.89 -10.60 1.89
N ARG A 285 15.13 -11.69 1.68
CA ARG A 285 14.26 -12.28 2.71
C ARG A 285 15.05 -12.68 3.95
N ALA A 286 16.18 -13.37 3.79
CA ALA A 286 17.01 -13.79 4.91
C ALA A 286 17.48 -12.60 5.77
N ALA A 287 17.78 -11.45 5.14
CA ALA A 287 18.14 -10.23 5.86
C ALA A 287 16.95 -9.65 6.65
N ILE A 288 15.75 -9.60 6.05
CA ILE A 288 14.55 -9.12 6.73
C ILE A 288 14.16 -10.05 7.89
N ASP A 289 14.18 -11.37 7.67
CA ASP A 289 13.90 -12.38 8.69
C ASP A 289 14.86 -12.23 9.89
N LYS A 290 16.13 -11.93 9.62
CA LYS A 290 17.13 -11.72 10.66
C LYS A 290 16.83 -10.49 11.51
N LEU A 291 16.44 -9.37 10.91
CA LEU A 291 15.99 -8.17 11.65
C LEU A 291 14.81 -8.52 12.56
N LYS A 292 13.82 -9.25 12.05
CA LYS A 292 12.63 -9.66 12.82
C LYS A 292 12.98 -10.64 13.95
N GLN A 293 13.87 -11.58 13.71
CA GLN A 293 14.33 -12.54 14.73
C GLN A 293 15.07 -11.84 15.88
N GLU A 294 15.76 -10.75 15.60
CA GLU A 294 16.40 -9.89 16.63
C GLU A 294 15.40 -8.94 17.32
N GLY A 295 14.12 -8.98 16.93
CA GLY A 295 13.03 -8.22 17.57
C GLY A 295 12.83 -6.80 17.04
N TYR A 296 13.42 -6.45 15.89
CA TYR A 296 13.23 -5.13 15.29
C TYR A 296 11.92 -5.05 14.49
N TYR A 297 11.29 -3.88 14.55
CA TYR A 297 10.20 -3.52 13.66
C TYR A 297 10.76 -3.16 12.27
N VAL A 298 10.23 -3.75 11.20
CA VAL A 298 10.83 -3.62 9.87
C VAL A 298 9.85 -2.98 8.89
N ILE A 299 10.30 -1.88 8.28
CA ILE A 299 9.56 -1.05 7.34
C ILE A 299 10.13 -1.26 5.94
N GLY A 300 9.28 -1.57 4.97
CA GLY A 300 9.66 -1.62 3.55
C GLY A 300 9.35 -0.32 2.85
N ARG A 301 10.36 0.34 2.23
CA ARG A 301 10.17 1.63 1.54
C ARG A 301 10.13 1.45 0.03
N ILE A 302 9.15 2.11 -0.61
CA ILE A 302 8.91 2.12 -2.06
C ILE A 302 8.84 3.56 -2.55
N THR A 303 9.68 3.95 -3.52
CA THR A 303 9.45 5.19 -4.28
C THR A 303 8.25 5.01 -5.21
N THR A 304 7.28 5.92 -5.11
CA THR A 304 5.96 5.76 -5.74
C THR A 304 5.92 6.38 -7.14
N PHE A 305 5.94 7.71 -7.23
CA PHE A 305 5.78 8.43 -8.49
C PHE A 305 7.08 9.08 -9.02
N ASN A 306 8.24 8.67 -8.52
CA ASN A 306 9.53 8.95 -9.12
C ASN A 306 10.14 7.62 -9.57
N ASP A 307 9.79 7.17 -10.79
CA ASP A 307 10.18 5.84 -11.27
C ASP A 307 10.49 5.85 -12.76
N THR A 308 11.71 6.23 -13.08
CA THR A 308 12.23 6.29 -14.46
C THR A 308 12.20 4.92 -15.15
N LEU A 309 12.49 3.84 -14.41
CA LEU A 309 12.56 2.50 -15.01
C LEU A 309 11.18 1.98 -15.39
N PHE A 310 10.17 2.23 -14.56
CA PHE A 310 8.78 1.92 -14.90
C PHE A 310 8.30 2.72 -16.12
N VAL A 311 8.63 4.03 -16.21
CA VAL A 311 8.28 4.86 -17.38
C VAL A 311 8.99 4.41 -18.65
N GLN A 312 10.18 3.80 -18.56
CA GLN A 312 10.84 3.20 -19.73
C GLN A 312 10.07 2.00 -20.27
N ASP A 313 9.48 1.19 -19.39
CA ASP A 313 8.65 0.04 -19.77
C ASP A 313 7.24 0.49 -20.19
N HIS A 314 6.72 1.59 -19.61
CA HIS A 314 5.37 2.13 -19.78
C HIS A 314 5.39 3.64 -20.07
N PRO A 315 5.87 4.07 -21.24
CA PRO A 315 5.95 5.50 -21.59
C PRO A 315 4.56 6.18 -21.62
N GLU A 316 3.51 5.44 -21.85
CA GLU A 316 2.11 5.91 -21.82
C GLU A 316 1.66 6.37 -20.43
N CYS A 317 2.27 5.87 -19.36
CA CYS A 317 2.00 6.29 -17.98
C CYS A 317 2.79 7.54 -17.57
N GLY A 318 3.78 7.95 -18.38
CA GLY A 318 4.71 9.03 -18.05
C GLY A 318 4.11 10.43 -18.25
N ILE A 319 4.64 11.40 -17.52
CA ILE A 319 4.33 12.82 -17.72
C ILE A 319 4.97 13.30 -19.02
N THR A 320 4.21 14.00 -19.88
CA THR A 320 4.64 14.43 -21.21
C THR A 320 4.52 15.94 -21.40
N ASP A 321 5.09 16.44 -22.49
CA ASP A 321 4.73 17.74 -23.05
C ASP A 321 3.45 17.62 -23.92
N ASN A 322 3.02 18.75 -24.47
CA ASN A 322 1.82 18.83 -25.31
C ASN A 322 1.95 18.11 -26.67
N GLU A 323 3.18 17.69 -27.03
CA GLU A 323 3.47 16.91 -28.24
C GLU A 323 3.51 15.40 -27.93
N GLY A 324 3.30 15.02 -26.67
CA GLY A 324 3.33 13.64 -26.18
C GLY A 324 4.74 13.10 -25.94
N LYS A 325 5.76 13.96 -25.87
CA LYS A 325 7.12 13.57 -25.56
C LYS A 325 7.32 13.53 -24.04
N LEU A 326 7.89 12.44 -23.53
CA LEU A 326 8.23 12.30 -22.12
C LEU A 326 9.10 13.46 -21.61
N LEU A 327 8.75 13.99 -20.45
CA LEU A 327 9.48 15.05 -19.77
C LEU A 327 10.40 14.47 -18.70
N GLU A 328 11.68 14.81 -18.79
CA GLU A 328 12.61 14.61 -17.68
C GLU A 328 12.45 15.76 -16.68
N LEU A 329 12.03 15.44 -15.47
CA LEU A 329 11.73 16.40 -14.41
C LEU A 329 12.60 16.08 -13.18
N SER A 330 13.41 17.05 -12.77
CA SER A 330 14.37 16.87 -11.65
C SER A 330 15.30 15.66 -11.84
N GLY A 331 15.72 15.39 -13.08
CA GLY A 331 16.65 14.30 -13.43
C GLY A 331 16.02 12.90 -13.52
N ALA A 332 14.69 12.82 -13.57
CA ALA A 332 13.96 11.55 -13.67
C ALA A 332 12.73 11.66 -14.58
N TYR A 333 12.29 10.53 -15.12
CA TYR A 333 10.95 10.39 -15.69
C TYR A 333 9.99 9.93 -14.60
N TRP A 334 8.83 10.55 -14.58
CA TRP A 334 7.81 10.30 -13.56
C TRP A 334 6.57 9.71 -14.19
N PRO A 335 6.06 8.57 -13.69
CA PRO A 335 4.68 8.22 -13.99
C PRO A 335 3.76 9.29 -13.42
N SER A 336 2.67 9.57 -14.13
CA SER A 336 1.67 10.50 -13.62
C SER A 336 1.01 9.93 -12.37
N ALA A 337 0.91 10.73 -11.31
CA ALA A 337 0.14 10.33 -10.13
C ALA A 337 -1.39 10.29 -10.37
N PHE A 338 -1.85 10.67 -11.56
CA PHE A 338 -3.23 10.42 -12.01
C PHE A 338 -3.41 9.06 -12.68
N ASP A 339 -2.32 8.34 -12.99
CA ASP A 339 -2.38 7.08 -13.71
C ASP A 339 -2.70 5.90 -12.78
N ARG A 340 -3.80 5.18 -13.07
CA ARG A 340 -4.29 4.08 -12.22
C ARG A 340 -3.51 2.78 -12.43
N TYR A 341 -2.84 2.61 -13.55
CA TYR A 341 -1.95 1.47 -13.77
C TYR A 341 -0.67 1.59 -12.94
N ALA A 342 -0.12 2.81 -12.84
CA ALA A 342 0.98 3.11 -11.91
C ALA A 342 0.57 2.87 -10.44
N TRP A 343 -0.66 3.25 -10.03
CA TRP A 343 -1.17 2.94 -8.70
C TRP A 343 -1.21 1.45 -8.44
N GLN A 344 -1.76 0.69 -9.40
CA GLN A 344 -1.90 -0.75 -9.30
C GLN A 344 -0.55 -1.42 -9.15
N TYR A 345 0.45 -1.01 -9.96
CA TYR A 345 1.82 -1.52 -9.84
C TYR A 345 2.38 -1.32 -8.43
N LYS A 346 2.30 -0.10 -7.88
CA LYS A 346 2.90 0.21 -6.57
C LYS A 346 2.21 -0.54 -5.42
N VAL A 347 0.90 -0.70 -5.49
CA VAL A 347 0.16 -1.46 -4.48
C VAL A 347 0.43 -2.97 -4.61
N ASP A 348 0.47 -3.51 -5.83
CA ASP A 348 0.82 -4.93 -6.04
C ASP A 348 2.24 -5.24 -5.57
N LEU A 349 3.21 -4.34 -5.85
CA LEU A 349 4.57 -4.47 -5.37
C LEU A 349 4.65 -4.47 -3.83
N ALA A 350 3.86 -3.61 -3.18
CA ALA A 350 3.76 -3.57 -1.73
C ALA A 350 3.17 -4.86 -1.16
N LEU A 351 2.09 -5.36 -1.75
CA LEU A 351 1.45 -6.62 -1.34
C LEU A 351 2.38 -7.83 -1.51
N GLU A 352 3.08 -7.92 -2.67
CA GLU A 352 4.08 -8.97 -2.88
C GLU A 352 5.22 -8.88 -1.86
N ALA A 353 5.70 -7.67 -1.55
CA ALA A 353 6.75 -7.47 -0.56
C ALA A 353 6.32 -7.92 0.85
N VAL A 354 5.08 -7.65 1.23
CA VAL A 354 4.51 -8.15 2.49
C VAL A 354 4.47 -9.68 2.49
N ASP A 355 3.96 -10.30 1.44
CA ASP A 355 3.81 -11.75 1.37
C ASP A 355 5.16 -12.48 1.31
N LEU A 356 6.15 -11.91 0.63
CA LEU A 356 7.47 -12.52 0.48
C LEU A 356 8.39 -12.27 1.68
N MET A 357 8.36 -11.07 2.26
CA MET A 357 9.35 -10.61 3.25
C MET A 357 8.76 -10.45 4.65
N GLY A 358 7.43 -10.29 4.76
CA GLY A 358 6.74 -10.12 6.04
C GLY A 358 7.06 -8.79 6.73
N PHE A 359 7.12 -7.69 5.98
CA PHE A 359 7.26 -6.35 6.55
C PHE A 359 6.13 -6.03 7.54
N ASN A 360 6.45 -5.27 8.58
CA ASN A 360 5.49 -4.78 9.54
C ASN A 360 4.71 -3.56 9.01
N GLU A 361 5.37 -2.78 8.14
CA GLU A 361 4.86 -1.53 7.60
C GLU A 361 5.40 -1.34 6.17
N ILE A 362 4.58 -0.78 5.29
CA ILE A 362 5.03 -0.29 3.98
C ILE A 362 4.99 1.23 3.98
N GLN A 363 6.10 1.83 3.56
CA GLN A 363 6.26 3.26 3.43
C GLN A 363 6.35 3.68 1.97
N PHE A 364 5.42 4.55 1.55
CA PHE A 364 5.40 5.15 0.23
C PHE A 364 6.11 6.50 0.25
N ASP A 365 7.28 6.56 -0.39
CA ASP A 365 7.98 7.81 -0.65
C ASP A 365 7.67 8.32 -2.06
N TYR A 366 7.98 9.58 -2.34
CA TYR A 366 7.63 10.25 -3.60
C TYR A 366 6.14 10.10 -3.95
N VAL A 367 5.29 10.01 -2.95
CA VAL A 367 3.83 10.02 -3.09
C VAL A 367 3.35 11.46 -3.29
N ARG A 368 3.71 12.00 -4.47
CA ARG A 368 3.51 13.39 -4.87
C ARG A 368 3.73 13.58 -6.36
N PHE A 369 3.31 14.73 -6.87
CA PHE A 369 3.71 15.19 -8.20
C PHE A 369 5.14 15.75 -8.19
N PRO A 370 5.80 15.91 -9.37
CA PRO A 370 7.10 16.55 -9.45
C PRO A 370 7.05 17.97 -8.90
N ASP A 371 8.11 18.38 -8.23
CA ASP A 371 8.36 19.77 -7.83
C ASP A 371 9.09 20.55 -8.94
N LEU A 372 9.20 21.86 -8.77
CA LEU A 372 9.90 22.78 -9.70
C LEU A 372 9.34 22.79 -11.14
N VAL A 373 8.05 22.49 -11.30
CA VAL A 373 7.35 22.45 -12.61
C VAL A 373 6.44 23.66 -12.86
N TYR A 374 6.38 24.61 -11.94
CA TYR A 374 5.48 25.76 -11.95
C TYR A 374 5.44 26.51 -13.29
N GLU A 375 6.61 26.83 -13.88
CA GLU A 375 6.67 27.54 -15.18
C GLU A 375 6.03 26.72 -16.32
N ARG A 376 6.16 25.39 -16.28
CA ARG A 376 5.54 24.51 -17.28
C ARG A 376 4.03 24.47 -17.14
N GLU A 377 3.56 24.43 -15.89
CA GLU A 377 2.12 24.45 -15.58
C GLU A 377 1.48 25.79 -15.98
N GLU A 378 2.12 26.91 -15.61
CA GLU A 378 1.65 28.26 -15.97
C GLU A 378 1.60 28.44 -17.50
N ASN A 379 2.58 27.93 -18.22
CA ASN A 379 2.65 28.02 -19.67
C ASN A 379 1.86 26.93 -20.40
N GLY A 380 1.24 25.99 -19.67
CA GLY A 380 0.51 24.87 -20.24
C GLY A 380 1.38 23.95 -21.11
N THR A 381 2.64 23.72 -20.73
CA THR A 381 3.61 22.90 -21.47
C THR A 381 3.93 21.58 -20.79
N ILE A 382 3.06 21.12 -19.92
CA ILE A 382 3.11 19.84 -19.22
C ILE A 382 1.75 19.18 -19.27
N GLU A 383 1.72 17.89 -19.56
CA GLU A 383 0.51 17.07 -19.62
C GLU A 383 0.63 15.91 -18.63
N TYR A 384 -0.30 15.85 -17.68
CA TYR A 384 -0.36 14.82 -16.65
C TYR A 384 -1.32 13.68 -16.96
N HIS A 385 -2.05 13.73 -18.09
CA HIS A 385 -3.04 12.73 -18.49
C HIS A 385 -4.15 12.51 -17.44
N ASN A 386 -4.67 13.60 -16.89
CA ASN A 386 -5.72 13.57 -15.85
C ASN A 386 -7.09 13.20 -16.44
N THR A 387 -7.40 11.92 -16.50
CA THR A 387 -8.66 11.40 -17.09
C THR A 387 -9.87 11.54 -16.18
N TYR A 388 -9.67 11.74 -14.88
CA TYR A 388 -10.74 11.81 -13.89
C TYR A 388 -11.08 13.22 -13.44
N GLY A 389 -10.39 14.24 -13.95
CA GLY A 389 -10.65 15.65 -13.61
C GLY A 389 -10.42 15.99 -12.14
N GLU A 390 -9.56 15.25 -11.47
CA GLU A 390 -9.26 15.44 -10.03
C GLU A 390 -8.08 16.39 -9.82
N SER A 391 -8.01 17.02 -8.63
CA SER A 391 -6.83 17.80 -8.26
C SER A 391 -5.66 16.87 -7.89
N LYS A 392 -4.44 17.42 -7.87
CA LYS A 392 -3.25 16.66 -7.45
C LYS A 392 -3.42 16.10 -6.03
N ALA A 393 -3.93 16.89 -5.10
CA ALA A 393 -4.15 16.46 -3.73
C ALA A 393 -5.21 15.36 -3.63
N GLN A 394 -6.27 15.42 -4.44
CA GLN A 394 -7.27 14.34 -4.51
C GLN A 394 -6.66 13.04 -5.02
N ALA A 395 -5.81 13.11 -6.05
CA ALA A 395 -5.13 11.92 -6.58
C ALA A 395 -4.23 11.27 -5.52
N ILE A 396 -3.41 12.07 -4.83
CA ILE A 396 -2.51 11.57 -3.78
C ILE A 396 -3.31 10.95 -2.62
N GLN A 397 -4.36 11.62 -2.15
CA GLN A 397 -5.19 11.09 -1.08
C GLN A 397 -5.87 9.78 -1.48
N ARG A 398 -6.46 9.70 -2.67
CA ARG A 398 -7.15 8.51 -3.19
C ARG A 398 -6.19 7.33 -3.42
N PHE A 399 -4.98 7.60 -3.91
CA PHE A 399 -3.94 6.57 -3.98
C PHE A 399 -3.65 5.98 -2.60
N LEU A 400 -3.42 6.84 -1.60
CA LEU A 400 -3.14 6.39 -0.25
C LEU A 400 -4.34 5.66 0.39
N MET A 401 -5.57 6.08 0.11
CA MET A 401 -6.77 5.35 0.54
C MET A 401 -6.77 3.93 -0.02
N TYR A 402 -6.58 3.80 -1.33
CA TYR A 402 -6.52 2.50 -1.99
C TYR A 402 -5.39 1.63 -1.42
N ALA A 403 -4.18 2.16 -1.28
CA ALA A 403 -3.04 1.45 -0.74
C ALA A 403 -3.27 1.00 0.71
N THR A 404 -3.82 1.89 1.56
CA THR A 404 -4.10 1.59 2.96
C THR A 404 -5.14 0.49 3.10
N ASP A 405 -6.23 0.54 2.33
CA ASP A 405 -7.26 -0.49 2.36
C ASP A 405 -6.70 -1.88 2.00
N GLN A 406 -5.86 -1.94 0.94
CA GLN A 406 -5.27 -3.20 0.51
C GLN A 406 -4.27 -3.78 1.53
N LEU A 407 -3.45 -2.93 2.14
CA LEU A 407 -2.43 -3.35 3.11
C LEU A 407 -3.04 -3.67 4.48
N HIS A 408 -4.10 -2.98 4.90
CA HIS A 408 -4.85 -3.32 6.12
C HIS A 408 -5.51 -4.71 6.03
N GLU A 409 -5.94 -5.16 4.84
CA GLU A 409 -6.40 -6.55 4.65
C GLU A 409 -5.30 -7.59 4.95
N LYS A 410 -4.03 -7.17 4.90
CA LYS A 410 -2.85 -7.99 5.25
C LYS A 410 -2.33 -7.75 6.67
N GLU A 411 -3.03 -6.95 7.47
CA GLU A 411 -2.60 -6.55 8.82
C GLU A 411 -1.24 -5.83 8.83
N VAL A 412 -0.99 -4.97 7.83
CA VAL A 412 0.26 -4.21 7.65
C VAL A 412 -0.04 -2.72 7.70
N TYR A 413 0.77 -1.98 8.48
CA TYR A 413 0.67 -0.53 8.59
C TYR A 413 1.15 0.17 7.32
N VAL A 414 0.59 1.35 7.07
CA VAL A 414 0.92 2.19 5.92
C VAL A 414 1.48 3.53 6.36
N ALA A 415 2.64 3.86 5.82
CA ALA A 415 3.29 5.15 6.00
C ALA A 415 3.40 5.93 4.68
N ALA A 416 3.36 7.25 4.76
CA ALA A 416 3.58 8.13 3.62
C ALA A 416 4.62 9.20 3.92
N ASP A 417 5.62 9.33 3.04
CA ASP A 417 6.61 10.39 3.10
C ASP A 417 6.04 11.69 2.51
N VAL A 418 6.22 12.76 3.24
CA VAL A 418 5.82 14.10 2.80
C VAL A 418 6.97 15.10 2.96
N PHE A 419 7.03 16.09 2.10
CA PHE A 419 7.98 17.18 2.29
C PHE A 419 7.70 17.94 3.58
N GLY A 420 8.73 18.52 4.18
CA GLY A 420 8.58 19.41 5.34
C GLY A 420 7.59 20.54 5.10
N GLU A 421 7.42 20.97 3.85
CA GLU A 421 6.44 21.97 3.44
C GLU A 421 4.99 21.56 3.76
N ALA A 422 4.65 20.28 3.74
CA ALA A 422 3.31 19.80 4.09
C ALA A 422 2.90 20.14 5.54
N GLY A 423 3.85 20.42 6.43
CA GLY A 423 3.58 20.92 7.78
C GLY A 423 3.00 22.34 7.84
N TYR A 424 2.97 23.08 6.73
CA TYR A 424 2.34 24.41 6.64
C TYR A 424 0.85 24.30 6.37
N ALA A 425 0.15 25.42 6.58
CA ALA A 425 -1.31 25.50 6.51
C ALA A 425 -1.82 25.76 5.07
N TYR A 426 -1.45 24.91 4.11
CA TYR A 426 -1.94 24.94 2.72
C TYR A 426 -1.63 23.65 1.98
N VAL A 427 -2.36 23.40 0.90
CA VAL A 427 -2.06 22.32 -0.04
C VAL A 427 -0.81 22.70 -0.85
N THR A 428 0.17 21.81 -0.92
CA THR A 428 1.42 22.07 -1.67
C THR A 428 1.19 21.98 -3.18
N ALA A 429 2.03 22.62 -3.96
CA ALA A 429 1.97 22.60 -5.44
C ALA A 429 2.03 21.18 -6.04
N TYR A 430 2.62 20.24 -5.33
CA TYR A 430 2.77 18.84 -5.74
C TYR A 430 1.75 17.89 -5.09
N GLY A 431 0.68 18.45 -4.50
CA GLY A 431 -0.50 17.68 -4.07
C GLY A 431 -0.41 17.07 -2.66
N GLN A 432 0.55 17.47 -1.82
CA GLN A 432 0.59 17.01 -0.43
C GLN A 432 -0.13 18.00 0.49
N TYR A 433 -1.03 17.48 1.32
CA TYR A 433 -1.71 18.23 2.37
C TYR A 433 -1.79 17.38 3.63
N TRP A 434 -1.18 17.87 4.72
CA TRP A 434 -1.00 17.11 5.95
C TRP A 434 -2.29 16.49 6.49
N PRO A 435 -3.38 17.28 6.77
CA PRO A 435 -4.58 16.71 7.36
C PRO A 435 -5.21 15.61 6.50
N ALA A 436 -5.20 15.76 5.17
CA ALA A 436 -5.79 14.79 4.26
C ALA A 436 -4.98 13.48 4.19
N ILE A 437 -3.65 13.56 4.20
CA ILE A 437 -2.77 12.39 4.20
C ILE A 437 -2.79 11.72 5.56
N SER A 438 -2.62 12.49 6.64
CA SER A 438 -2.63 11.99 8.01
C SER A 438 -3.97 11.32 8.38
N ASN A 439 -5.09 11.77 7.83
CA ASN A 439 -6.40 11.14 8.05
C ASN A 439 -6.48 9.72 7.46
N VAL A 440 -5.71 9.43 6.42
CA VAL A 440 -5.78 8.16 5.68
C VAL A 440 -4.77 7.13 6.19
N VAL A 441 -3.48 7.49 6.24
CA VAL A 441 -2.39 6.55 6.58
C VAL A 441 -2.25 6.33 8.07
N ASP A 442 -1.53 5.28 8.48
CA ASP A 442 -1.22 5.02 9.90
C ASP A 442 -0.07 5.89 10.40
N VAL A 443 0.88 6.20 9.52
CA VAL A 443 2.08 6.98 9.85
C VAL A 443 2.31 8.05 8.78
N ILE A 444 2.50 9.30 9.20
CA ILE A 444 2.92 10.39 8.32
C ILE A 444 4.38 10.75 8.60
N CYS A 445 5.21 10.75 7.56
CA CYS A 445 6.65 10.82 7.65
C CYS A 445 7.18 12.05 6.93
N ALA A 446 7.31 13.16 7.64
CA ALA A 446 7.81 14.39 7.02
C ALA A 446 9.35 14.42 6.92
N MET A 447 9.85 15.16 5.94
CA MET A 447 11.27 15.34 5.60
C MET A 447 11.72 16.81 5.79
N PRO A 448 11.70 17.38 7.01
CA PRO A 448 12.08 18.77 7.25
C PRO A 448 13.60 18.91 7.45
N TYR A 449 14.41 18.40 6.51
CA TYR A 449 15.87 18.49 6.63
C TYR A 449 16.32 19.94 6.77
N PRO A 450 17.12 20.29 7.79
CA PRO A 450 17.54 21.66 8.06
C PRO A 450 18.17 22.38 6.85
N ASP A 451 18.94 21.67 6.02
CA ASP A 451 19.57 22.27 4.84
C ASP A 451 18.64 22.41 3.62
N HIS A 452 17.41 21.90 3.68
CA HIS A 452 16.38 22.14 2.65
C HIS A 452 15.62 23.46 2.88
N PHE A 453 15.64 24.02 4.09
CA PHE A 453 15.02 25.32 4.33
C PHE A 453 15.83 26.46 3.70
N ALA A 454 15.15 27.56 3.36
CA ALA A 454 15.79 28.74 2.80
C ALA A 454 16.49 29.55 3.89
N ALA A 455 17.71 30.02 3.58
CA ALA A 455 18.39 31.01 4.41
C ALA A 455 17.68 32.38 4.28
N SER A 456 17.61 33.13 5.38
CA SER A 456 16.99 34.46 5.40
C SER A 456 17.74 35.39 6.35
N ASN A 457 18.05 36.61 5.87
CA ASN A 457 18.69 37.66 6.67
C ASN A 457 19.97 37.20 7.41
N GLY A 458 20.77 36.36 6.76
CA GLY A 458 22.00 35.83 7.34
C GLY A 458 21.82 34.64 8.29
N TRP A 459 20.56 34.28 8.62
CA TRP A 459 20.26 33.08 9.37
C TRP A 459 20.17 31.87 8.45
N LYS A 460 20.88 30.80 8.79
CA LYS A 460 20.96 29.58 8.02
C LYS A 460 20.40 28.43 8.83
N PRO A 461 19.27 27.83 8.45
CA PRO A 461 18.59 26.78 9.21
C PRO A 461 19.49 25.61 9.60
N TRP A 462 20.38 25.20 8.72
CA TRP A 462 21.32 24.08 8.95
C TRP A 462 22.45 24.36 9.94
N GLU A 463 22.61 25.62 10.40
CA GLU A 463 23.46 25.96 11.54
C GLU A 463 22.73 25.87 12.88
N HIS A 464 21.39 25.69 12.86
CA HIS A 464 20.50 25.73 14.02
C HIS A 464 19.48 24.56 14.00
N PRO A 465 19.93 23.29 13.93
CA PRO A 465 19.05 22.13 13.71
C PRO A 465 17.96 21.98 14.78
N TYR A 466 18.26 22.24 16.06
CA TYR A 466 17.24 22.23 17.11
C TYR A 466 16.12 23.22 16.85
N GLN A 467 16.50 24.49 16.61
CA GLN A 467 15.52 25.55 16.48
C GLN A 467 14.61 25.35 15.26
N ILE A 468 15.20 25.07 14.09
CA ILE A 468 14.39 24.90 12.87
C ILE A 468 13.43 23.71 12.97
N ILE A 469 13.89 22.60 13.56
CA ILE A 469 13.06 21.41 13.71
C ILE A 469 11.96 21.62 14.76
N MET A 470 12.25 22.28 15.88
CA MET A 470 11.26 22.61 16.90
C MET A 470 10.18 23.56 16.34
N GLU A 471 10.57 24.65 15.66
CA GLU A 471 9.63 25.61 15.07
C GLU A 471 8.79 24.96 13.94
N TRP A 472 9.39 24.10 13.14
CA TRP A 472 8.68 23.33 12.12
C TRP A 472 7.72 22.32 12.77
N GLY A 473 8.21 21.59 13.78
CA GLY A 473 7.44 20.56 14.49
C GLY A 473 6.18 21.12 15.15
N GLN A 474 6.22 22.35 15.68
CA GLN A 474 5.05 23.03 16.22
C GLN A 474 3.97 23.27 15.15
N LYS A 475 4.39 23.56 13.91
CA LYS A 475 3.44 23.71 12.77
C LYS A 475 2.83 22.36 12.39
N ALA A 476 3.67 21.32 12.31
CA ALA A 476 3.20 19.96 12.05
C ALA A 476 2.24 19.46 13.14
N ALA A 477 2.55 19.72 14.42
CA ALA A 477 1.67 19.40 15.54
C ALA A 477 0.31 20.13 15.43
N SER A 478 0.30 21.37 14.94
CA SER A 478 -0.95 22.09 14.67
C SER A 478 -1.77 21.42 13.56
N ARG A 479 -1.11 20.92 12.49
CA ARG A 479 -1.80 20.16 11.42
C ARG A 479 -2.35 18.82 11.93
N GLN A 480 -1.60 18.15 12.81
CA GLN A 480 -2.10 16.93 13.48
C GLN A 480 -3.37 17.19 14.30
N ALA A 481 -3.41 18.31 15.03
CA ALA A 481 -4.57 18.69 15.83
C ALA A 481 -5.81 19.02 15.01
N GLU A 482 -5.66 19.40 13.74
CA GLU A 482 -6.75 19.66 12.79
C GLU A 482 -7.25 18.36 12.12
N THR A 483 -6.52 17.27 12.22
CA THR A 483 -6.85 16.01 11.54
C THR A 483 -7.89 15.22 12.32
N THR A 484 -8.94 14.75 11.65
CA THR A 484 -10.06 14.02 12.27
C THR A 484 -9.59 12.68 12.85
N SER A 485 -8.79 11.93 12.09
CA SER A 485 -8.17 10.66 12.51
C SER A 485 -6.66 10.74 12.28
N PRO A 486 -5.90 11.38 13.20
CA PRO A 486 -4.49 11.65 12.96
C PRO A 486 -3.62 10.39 12.96
N ALA A 487 -2.73 10.31 11.98
CA ALA A 487 -1.65 9.31 11.91
C ALA A 487 -0.60 9.54 13.01
N VAL A 488 0.24 8.54 13.27
CA VAL A 488 1.47 8.77 14.03
C VAL A 488 2.42 9.64 13.20
N ALA A 489 2.90 10.76 13.75
CA ALA A 489 3.91 11.58 13.09
C ALA A 489 5.31 11.05 13.42
N ARG A 490 5.99 10.47 12.42
CA ARG A 490 7.36 9.94 12.49
C ARG A 490 8.22 10.69 11.48
N THR A 491 9.16 11.47 11.94
CA THR A 491 9.88 12.46 11.12
C THR A 491 11.24 11.94 10.67
N TRP A 492 11.57 12.13 9.41
CA TRP A 492 12.91 11.96 8.90
C TRP A 492 13.84 13.05 9.44
N ILE A 493 14.99 12.66 9.96
CA ILE A 493 16.03 13.56 10.42
C ILE A 493 17.26 13.50 9.52
N GLN A 494 17.93 14.63 9.35
CA GLN A 494 19.15 14.76 8.56
C GLN A 494 20.31 14.08 9.27
N ALA A 495 20.69 12.88 8.81
CA ALA A 495 21.83 12.11 9.32
C ALA A 495 23.02 12.14 8.33
N TYR A 496 23.17 13.22 7.60
CA TYR A 496 24.24 13.52 6.66
C TYR A 496 24.73 14.96 6.87
N ASN A 497 25.93 15.29 6.35
CA ASN A 497 26.47 16.64 6.49
C ASN A 497 25.71 17.63 5.59
N ALA A 498 25.52 18.86 6.04
CA ALA A 498 24.83 19.89 5.27
C ALA A 498 25.47 20.08 3.88
N ILE A 499 24.61 20.15 2.86
CA ILE A 499 25.03 20.31 1.46
C ILE A 499 25.09 21.76 1.00
N LYS A 500 24.81 22.73 1.89
CA LYS A 500 24.86 24.18 1.66
C LYS A 500 25.95 24.83 2.52
N GLU A 501 26.51 25.93 2.04
CA GLU A 501 27.52 26.69 2.79
C GLU A 501 26.95 27.41 4.05
N PRO A 502 27.69 27.31 5.17
CA PRO A 502 28.86 26.47 5.41
C PRO A 502 28.44 24.99 5.45
N TYR A 503 29.27 24.13 4.89
CA TYR A 503 29.02 22.67 4.86
C TYR A 503 29.21 22.06 6.24
N ASN A 504 28.25 22.33 7.13
CA ASN A 504 28.34 21.92 8.53
C ASN A 504 28.39 20.40 8.65
N VAL A 505 29.30 19.92 9.48
CA VAL A 505 29.34 18.50 9.86
C VAL A 505 28.22 18.21 10.83
N TYR A 506 27.32 17.32 10.46
CA TYR A 506 26.25 16.83 11.33
C TYR A 506 26.76 15.62 12.12
N GLY A 507 27.22 15.87 13.33
CA GLY A 507 27.61 14.85 14.30
C GLY A 507 26.45 14.45 15.21
N ALA A 508 26.79 13.72 16.28
CA ALA A 508 25.80 13.29 17.27
C ALA A 508 25.05 14.46 17.92
N LYS A 509 25.70 15.62 18.06
CA LYS A 509 25.06 16.82 18.62
C LYS A 509 23.96 17.34 17.69
N GLU A 510 24.25 17.58 16.42
CA GLU A 510 23.31 18.15 15.45
C GLU A 510 22.13 17.19 15.18
N VAL A 511 22.37 15.89 15.20
CA VAL A 511 21.33 14.87 15.07
C VAL A 511 20.50 14.79 16.36
N GLY A 512 21.13 14.82 17.53
CA GLY A 512 20.45 14.88 18.83
C GLY A 512 19.62 16.16 19.00
N ASP A 513 20.12 17.29 18.50
CA ASP A 513 19.39 18.57 18.47
C ASP A 513 18.08 18.45 17.65
N GLN A 514 18.08 17.74 16.51
CA GLN A 514 16.86 17.49 15.74
C GLN A 514 15.88 16.60 16.52
N ILE A 515 16.35 15.50 17.11
CA ILE A 515 15.51 14.59 17.91
C ILE A 515 14.86 15.37 19.06
N LYS A 516 15.66 16.16 19.80
CA LYS A 516 15.15 17.01 20.87
C LYS A 516 14.13 18.03 20.38
N GLY A 517 14.37 18.66 19.22
CA GLY A 517 13.43 19.62 18.61
C GLY A 517 12.08 19.00 18.31
N LEU A 518 12.04 17.75 17.81
CA LEU A 518 10.79 17.01 17.57
C LEU A 518 10.03 16.76 18.89
N LEU A 519 10.73 16.27 19.92
CA LEU A 519 10.11 15.98 21.22
C LEU A 519 9.55 17.26 21.88
N ASP A 520 10.32 18.35 21.88
CA ASP A 520 9.88 19.64 22.45
C ASP A 520 8.71 20.26 21.66
N ALA A 521 8.54 19.90 20.37
CA ALA A 521 7.38 20.27 19.56
C ALA A 521 6.16 19.36 19.75
N GLY A 522 6.27 18.29 20.54
CA GLY A 522 5.21 17.32 20.80
C GLY A 522 5.05 16.23 19.75
N LEU A 523 6.02 16.02 18.85
CA LEU A 523 6.04 14.94 17.87
C LEU A 523 6.77 13.73 18.46
N THR A 524 6.03 12.81 19.07
CA THR A 524 6.54 11.71 19.88
C THR A 524 6.54 10.34 19.18
N GLY A 525 6.13 10.25 17.91
CA GLY A 525 6.07 8.98 17.17
C GLY A 525 7.43 8.39 16.78
N GLY A 526 8.52 9.06 17.17
CA GLY A 526 9.88 8.66 16.85
C GLY A 526 10.47 9.38 15.64
N TYR A 527 11.55 8.80 15.10
CA TYR A 527 12.31 9.39 14.00
C TYR A 527 12.87 8.32 13.05
N MET A 528 13.23 8.75 11.84
CA MET A 528 13.95 7.96 10.86
C MET A 528 15.20 8.70 10.41
N THR A 529 16.31 7.99 10.25
CA THR A 529 17.60 8.61 9.90
C THR A 529 17.78 8.63 8.39
N TRP A 530 17.80 9.82 7.76
CA TRP A 530 18.13 9.90 6.35
C TRP A 530 19.64 10.04 6.13
N ASN A 531 20.22 9.03 5.52
CA ASN A 531 21.58 8.98 5.02
C ASN A 531 21.57 8.12 3.76
N SER A 532 21.52 8.74 2.58
CA SER A 532 21.34 8.05 1.30
C SER A 532 22.38 6.95 1.04
N ALA A 533 23.61 7.11 1.54
CA ALA A 533 24.67 6.10 1.44
C ALA A 533 24.49 4.96 2.46
N ALA A 534 23.56 5.07 3.41
CA ALA A 534 23.40 4.18 4.57
C ALA A 534 24.75 3.86 5.24
N SER A 535 25.62 4.88 5.41
CA SER A 535 27.02 4.70 5.83
C SER A 535 27.11 4.22 7.27
N LEU A 536 27.64 3.03 7.49
CA LEU A 536 27.91 2.47 8.82
C LEU A 536 28.86 3.35 9.63
N GLU A 537 29.91 3.91 9.01
CA GLU A 537 30.84 4.83 9.67
C GLU A 537 30.10 6.08 10.19
N LYS A 538 29.20 6.63 9.35
CA LYS A 538 28.39 7.79 9.76
C LYS A 538 27.47 7.42 10.91
N TYR A 539 26.76 6.31 10.84
CA TYR A 539 25.87 5.86 11.91
C TYR A 539 26.62 5.55 13.20
N GLU A 540 27.84 4.97 13.14
CA GLU A 540 28.66 4.74 14.32
C GLU A 540 29.05 6.05 15.00
N ALA A 541 29.38 7.08 14.22
CA ALA A 541 29.66 8.42 14.75
C ALA A 541 28.41 9.09 15.37
N LEU A 542 27.22 8.71 14.95
CA LEU A 542 25.94 9.24 15.44
C LEU A 542 25.35 8.46 16.64
N LEU A 543 25.94 7.33 17.04
CA LEU A 543 25.44 6.49 18.15
C LEU A 543 25.08 7.25 19.43
N PRO A 544 25.83 8.28 19.86
CA PRO A 544 25.44 9.03 21.07
C PRO A 544 24.10 9.75 20.94
N ALA A 545 23.69 10.15 19.73
CA ALA A 545 22.38 10.76 19.48
C ALA A 545 21.22 9.76 19.53
N PHE A 546 21.51 8.47 19.29
CA PHE A 546 20.51 7.40 19.25
C PHE A 546 20.31 6.72 20.61
N LYS A 547 20.86 7.27 21.68
CA LYS A 547 20.62 6.84 23.05
C LYS A 547 19.64 7.79 23.69
N ALA A 548 18.58 7.24 24.30
CA ALA A 548 17.68 8.05 25.11
C ALA A 548 18.50 8.75 26.20
N THR A 549 18.37 10.06 26.27
CA THR A 549 18.86 10.80 27.41
C THR A 549 18.03 10.36 28.62
N THR A 550 18.62 9.55 29.48
CA THR A 550 18.08 9.32 30.82
C THR A 550 18.28 10.62 31.64
N GLU A 551 17.36 11.59 31.49
CA GLU A 551 17.15 12.66 32.45
C GLU A 551 15.64 12.85 32.68
#